data_131064a698aa7b699a1b1988bda06d17
#
_entry.id   131064a698aa7b699a1b1988bda06d17
#
_cell.length_a   1.000
_cell.length_b   1.000
_cell.length_c   1.000
_cell.angle_alpha   90.00
_cell.angle_beta   90.00
_cell.angle_gamma   90.00
#
_symmetry.space_group_name_H-M   'P 1'
#
loop_
_entity.id
_entity.type
_entity.pdbx_description
1 polymer ?
#
loop_
_entity_poly.entity_id
_entity_poly.type
_entity_poly.pdbx_seq_one_letter_code
_entity_poly.pdbx_strand_id
1 'polypeptide(L)'
;AIEWISTSKYSTKERYEKEFDNNGKKSYQNYLERNIIERKLLELDSKLVKRTKVAVITGYGSQKYILQTMVKQHSFKHIEVDVDTVDAFQGSQKDIILYSTVRSSGNKYGIGFLKSEARINVAFSRARCLLIIVGDMKFLDNYKIRGNKFPEIIKYITESEGCRIIEK
;
A
#
# COMPACT_ATOMS: atom_id res chain seq x y z
N ALA A 1 14.34 -1.34 5.86
CA ALA A 1 14.32 -0.41 4.74
C ALA A 1 12.89 -0.06 4.34
N ILE A 2 12.68 1.16 3.84
CA ILE A 2 11.37 1.62 3.35
C ILE A 2 11.51 2.15 1.93
N GLU A 3 10.62 1.71 1.04
CA GLU A 3 10.45 2.26 -0.30
C GLU A 3 9.06 2.88 -0.42
N TRP A 4 8.95 4.02 -1.07
CA TRP A 4 7.66 4.56 -1.49
C TRP A 4 7.60 4.63 -3.01
N ILE A 5 6.66 3.90 -3.61
CA ILE A 5 6.35 3.98 -5.04
C ILE A 5 5.18 4.96 -5.19
N SER A 6 5.49 6.17 -5.65
CA SER A 6 4.51 7.24 -5.77
C SER A 6 3.73 7.17 -7.07
N THR A 7 2.41 7.32 -6.95
CA THR A 7 1.49 7.43 -8.10
C THR A 7 1.20 8.88 -8.49
N SER A 8 1.82 9.85 -7.84
CA SER A 8 1.49 11.28 -7.99
C SER A 8 1.66 11.85 -9.39
N LYS A 9 2.53 11.26 -10.21
CA LYS A 9 2.78 11.71 -11.59
C LYS A 9 1.79 11.16 -12.61
N TYR A 10 1.01 10.16 -12.26
CA TYR A 10 -0.04 9.66 -13.14
C TYR A 10 -1.20 10.64 -13.23
N SER A 11 -1.97 10.58 -14.32
CA SER A 11 -3.16 11.41 -14.48
C SER A 11 -4.20 11.15 -13.39
N THR A 12 -5.06 12.13 -13.12
CA THR A 12 -6.15 11.96 -12.14
C THR A 12 -7.08 10.80 -12.51
N LYS A 13 -7.30 10.57 -13.81
CA LYS A 13 -8.10 9.45 -14.32
C LYS A 13 -7.51 8.08 -13.93
N GLU A 14 -6.19 7.97 -13.90
CA GLU A 14 -5.49 6.71 -13.60
C GLU A 14 -5.30 6.50 -12.09
N ARG A 15 -4.89 7.54 -11.35
CA ARG A 15 -4.50 7.40 -9.94
C ARG A 15 -5.66 7.48 -8.95
N TYR A 16 -6.82 8.02 -9.35
CA TYR A 16 -7.96 8.14 -8.44
C TYR A 16 -8.62 6.78 -8.17
N GLU A 17 -8.93 6.54 -6.93
CA GLU A 17 -9.70 5.39 -6.49
C GLU A 17 -11.16 5.46 -6.98
N LYS A 18 -11.78 4.29 -7.12
CA LYS A 18 -13.21 4.13 -7.33
C LYS A 18 -13.90 3.79 -6.02
N GLU A 19 -15.01 4.48 -5.75
CA GLU A 19 -15.85 4.23 -4.60
C GLU A 19 -16.91 3.18 -4.93
N PHE A 20 -17.13 2.25 -3.99
CA PHE A 20 -18.19 1.26 -4.04
C PHE A 20 -19.01 1.38 -2.77
N ASP A 21 -20.33 1.40 -2.91
CA ASP A 21 -21.28 1.34 -1.80
C ASP A 21 -21.87 -0.07 -1.71
N ASN A 22 -21.60 -0.75 -0.60
CA ASN A 22 -22.17 -2.04 -0.30
C ASN A 22 -23.02 -1.94 0.97
N ASN A 23 -24.33 -1.76 0.79
CA ASN A 23 -25.31 -1.62 1.89
C ASN A 23 -24.94 -0.52 2.92
N GLY A 24 -24.59 0.67 2.44
CA GLY A 24 -24.22 1.81 3.28
C GLY A 24 -22.78 1.79 3.80
N LYS A 25 -22.01 0.75 3.49
CA LYS A 25 -20.58 0.70 3.76
C LYS A 25 -19.80 1.06 2.49
N LYS A 26 -19.09 2.16 2.56
CA LYS A 26 -18.21 2.60 1.47
C LYS A 26 -16.89 1.86 1.49
N SER A 27 -16.48 1.35 0.33
CA SER A 27 -15.17 0.75 0.11
C SER A 27 -14.56 1.32 -1.17
N TYR A 28 -13.27 1.17 -1.34
CA TYR A 28 -12.52 1.81 -2.42
C TYR A 28 -11.60 0.81 -3.11
N GLN A 29 -11.42 0.99 -4.42
CA GLN A 29 -10.46 0.25 -5.24
C GLN A 29 -9.56 1.21 -6.01
N ASN A 30 -8.28 0.87 -6.11
CA ASN A 30 -7.31 1.60 -6.90
C ASN A 30 -6.56 0.61 -7.81
N TYR A 31 -6.94 0.57 -9.07
CA TYR A 31 -6.36 -0.35 -10.05
C TYR A 31 -4.92 0.01 -10.44
N LEU A 32 -4.56 1.28 -10.40
CA LEU A 32 -3.17 1.67 -10.65
C LEU A 32 -2.24 1.11 -9.58
N GLU A 33 -2.62 1.24 -8.31
CA GLU A 33 -1.84 0.65 -7.21
C GLU A 33 -1.78 -0.88 -7.33
N ARG A 34 -2.91 -1.53 -7.67
CA ARG A 34 -2.95 -2.97 -7.94
C ARG A 34 -1.94 -3.38 -9.02
N ASN A 35 -1.87 -2.64 -10.12
CA ASN A 35 -0.96 -2.93 -11.23
C ASN A 35 0.51 -2.69 -10.88
N ILE A 36 0.79 -1.67 -10.09
CA ILE A 36 2.13 -1.39 -9.58
C ILE A 36 2.58 -2.51 -8.63
N ILE A 37 1.71 -2.94 -7.74
CA ILE A 37 1.97 -4.05 -6.82
C ILE A 37 2.24 -5.35 -7.58
N GLU A 38 1.45 -5.67 -8.61
CA GLU A 38 1.67 -6.84 -9.47
C GLU A 38 3.07 -6.82 -10.08
N ARG A 39 3.46 -5.72 -10.70
CA ARG A 39 4.81 -5.57 -11.27
C ARG A 39 5.90 -5.70 -10.22
N LYS A 40 5.69 -5.15 -9.03
CA LYS A 40 6.66 -5.24 -7.93
C LYS A 40 6.80 -6.67 -7.39
N LEU A 41 5.70 -7.40 -7.28
CA LEU A 41 5.73 -8.82 -6.88
C LEU A 41 6.50 -9.67 -7.91
N LEU A 42 6.26 -9.47 -9.20
CA LEU A 42 6.99 -10.16 -10.27
C LEU A 42 8.48 -9.80 -10.25
N GLU A 43 8.82 -8.54 -10.01
CA GLU A 43 10.21 -8.09 -9.85
C GLU A 43 10.89 -8.78 -8.67
N LEU A 44 10.23 -8.82 -7.51
CA LEU A 44 10.73 -9.49 -6.31
C LEU A 44 10.94 -10.99 -6.55
N ASP A 45 9.97 -11.65 -7.17
CA ASP A 45 10.07 -13.07 -7.49
C ASP A 45 11.24 -13.40 -8.42
N SER A 46 11.54 -12.50 -9.35
CA SER A 46 12.66 -12.66 -10.28
C SER A 46 14.04 -12.42 -9.66
N LYS A 47 14.12 -11.56 -8.64
CA LYS A 47 15.39 -11.15 -8.01
C LYS A 47 15.76 -11.97 -6.77
N LEU A 48 14.78 -12.49 -6.07
CA LEU A 48 15.01 -13.27 -4.86
C LEU A 48 15.41 -14.69 -5.19
N VAL A 49 16.37 -15.23 -4.45
CA VAL A 49 16.86 -16.61 -4.62
C VAL A 49 16.36 -17.55 -3.53
N LYS A 50 15.98 -17.00 -2.39
CA LYS A 50 15.41 -17.75 -1.25
C LYS A 50 13.92 -17.50 -1.18
N ARG A 51 13.16 -18.54 -0.78
CA ARG A 51 11.72 -18.40 -0.54
C ARG A 51 11.47 -17.37 0.55
N THR A 52 10.82 -16.27 0.17
CA THR A 52 10.61 -15.09 1.00
C THR A 52 9.11 -14.89 1.25
N LYS A 53 8.75 -14.62 2.48
CA LYS A 53 7.36 -14.36 2.87
C LYS A 53 7.01 -12.89 2.64
N VAL A 54 6.02 -12.67 1.78
CA VAL A 54 5.54 -11.35 1.39
C VAL A 54 4.08 -11.20 1.79
N ALA A 55 3.70 -10.04 2.28
CA ALA A 55 2.29 -9.70 2.41
C ALA A 55 1.94 -8.42 1.67
N VAL A 56 0.76 -8.37 1.11
CA VAL A 56 0.14 -7.17 0.56
C VAL A 56 -1.00 -6.78 1.49
N ILE A 57 -0.92 -5.58 2.05
CA ILE A 57 -1.85 -5.09 3.05
C ILE A 57 -2.54 -3.82 2.54
N THR A 58 -3.83 -3.72 2.82
CA THR A 58 -4.65 -2.53 2.52
C THR A 58 -5.69 -2.30 3.61
N GLY A 59 -6.21 -1.08 3.71
CA GLY A 59 -7.30 -0.74 4.63
C GLY A 59 -8.70 -1.12 4.13
N TYR A 60 -8.85 -1.50 2.86
CA TYR A 60 -10.15 -1.63 2.20
C TYR A 60 -10.42 -3.04 1.67
N GLY A 61 -11.58 -3.61 2.02
CA GLY A 61 -11.98 -4.94 1.58
C GLY A 61 -12.11 -5.08 0.07
N SER A 62 -12.59 -4.04 -0.63
CA SER A 62 -12.67 -4.03 -2.10
C SER A 62 -11.29 -4.04 -2.76
N GLN A 63 -10.31 -3.36 -2.21
CA GLN A 63 -8.93 -3.39 -2.69
C GLN A 63 -8.29 -4.77 -2.42
N LYS A 64 -8.51 -5.32 -1.23
CA LYS A 64 -8.09 -6.69 -0.90
C LYS A 64 -8.60 -7.68 -1.94
N TYR A 65 -9.86 -7.59 -2.34
CA TYR A 65 -10.45 -8.50 -3.31
C TYR A 65 -9.72 -8.49 -4.66
N ILE A 66 -9.47 -7.32 -5.23
CA ILE A 66 -8.76 -7.23 -6.52
C ILE A 66 -7.29 -7.64 -6.40
N LEU A 67 -6.65 -7.39 -5.26
CA LEU A 67 -5.28 -7.84 -5.00
C LEU A 67 -5.20 -9.36 -4.84
N GLN A 68 -6.12 -9.98 -4.13
CA GLN A 68 -6.20 -11.45 -4.01
C GLN A 68 -6.45 -12.11 -5.36
N THR A 69 -7.36 -11.57 -6.16
CA THR A 69 -7.65 -12.07 -7.51
C THR A 69 -6.41 -12.00 -8.40
N MET A 70 -5.67 -10.90 -8.34
CA MET A 70 -4.41 -10.75 -9.07
C MET A 70 -3.37 -11.79 -8.65
N VAL A 71 -3.15 -11.95 -7.35
CA VAL A 71 -2.15 -12.90 -6.83
C VAL A 71 -2.47 -14.34 -7.23
N LYS A 72 -3.74 -14.73 -7.25
CA LYS A 72 -4.16 -16.07 -7.68
C LYS A 72 -3.90 -16.37 -9.16
N GLN A 73 -3.71 -15.36 -10.00
CA GLN A 73 -3.38 -15.51 -11.42
C GLN A 73 -1.90 -15.84 -11.66
N HIS A 74 -1.07 -15.77 -10.63
CA HIS A 74 0.38 -16.00 -10.71
C HIS A 74 0.81 -17.22 -9.92
N SER A 75 1.85 -17.90 -10.42
CA SER A 75 2.61 -18.93 -9.71
C SER A 75 3.99 -18.38 -9.40
N PHE A 76 4.17 -17.81 -8.22
CA PHE A 76 5.46 -17.27 -7.78
C PHE A 76 6.42 -18.39 -7.39
N LYS A 77 7.67 -18.27 -7.78
CA LYS A 77 8.72 -19.27 -7.58
C LYS A 77 9.48 -19.08 -6.27
N HIS A 78 9.80 -17.83 -5.94
CA HIS A 78 10.64 -17.48 -4.80
C HIS A 78 9.92 -16.69 -3.72
N ILE A 79 8.69 -16.25 -3.96
CA ILE A 79 7.90 -15.56 -2.96
C ILE A 79 6.61 -16.31 -2.63
N GLU A 80 6.21 -16.20 -1.37
CA GLU A 80 4.92 -16.65 -0.86
C GLU A 80 4.12 -15.43 -0.46
N VAL A 81 2.99 -15.18 -1.12
CA VAL A 81 2.24 -13.93 -1.01
C VAL A 81 0.92 -14.14 -0.28
N ASP A 82 0.74 -13.44 0.84
CA ASP A 82 -0.54 -13.30 1.52
C ASP A 82 -1.12 -11.91 1.24
N VAL A 83 -2.43 -11.81 1.05
CA VAL A 83 -3.13 -10.54 0.86
C VAL A 83 -4.24 -10.43 1.89
N ASP A 84 -4.25 -9.35 2.67
CA ASP A 84 -5.28 -9.12 3.66
C ASP A 84 -5.49 -7.63 3.98
N THR A 85 -6.56 -7.35 4.74
CA THR A 85 -6.73 -6.03 5.33
C THR A 85 -5.84 -5.86 6.57
N VAL A 86 -5.57 -4.61 6.93
CA VAL A 86 -4.77 -4.29 8.14
C VAL A 86 -5.37 -4.94 9.39
N ASP A 87 -6.69 -4.89 9.54
CA ASP A 87 -7.39 -5.42 10.72
C ASP A 87 -7.30 -6.94 10.80
N ALA A 88 -7.34 -7.64 9.66
CA ALA A 88 -7.20 -9.10 9.62
C ALA A 88 -5.74 -9.57 9.75
N PHE A 89 -4.77 -8.71 9.45
CA PHE A 89 -3.34 -9.03 9.45
C PHE A 89 -2.66 -8.85 10.83
N GLN A 90 -3.41 -8.90 11.90
CA GLN A 90 -2.85 -8.74 13.24
C GLN A 90 -2.02 -9.97 13.67
N GLY A 91 -0.87 -9.70 14.31
CA GLY A 91 -0.05 -10.72 14.97
C GLY A 91 1.00 -11.42 14.10
N SER A 92 0.95 -11.36 12.76
CA SER A 92 1.97 -11.99 11.90
C SER A 92 3.00 -10.99 11.37
N GLN A 93 4.24 -11.46 11.24
CA GLN A 93 5.33 -10.73 10.60
C GLN A 93 5.69 -11.38 9.28
N LYS A 94 6.11 -10.57 8.32
CA LYS A 94 6.59 -11.01 7.01
C LYS A 94 7.94 -10.35 6.71
N ASP A 95 8.69 -10.95 5.81
CA ASP A 95 9.98 -10.39 5.41
C ASP A 95 9.80 -9.09 4.64
N ILE A 96 8.80 -9.06 3.75
CA ILE A 96 8.46 -7.89 2.94
C ILE A 96 6.96 -7.59 3.09
N ILE A 97 6.63 -6.33 3.29
CA ILE A 97 5.26 -5.82 3.28
C ILE A 97 5.11 -4.82 2.13
N LEU A 98 4.06 -5.00 1.31
CA LEU A 98 3.58 -3.99 0.38
C LEU A 98 2.28 -3.41 0.94
N TYR A 99 2.23 -2.11 1.12
CA TYR A 99 1.06 -1.41 1.65
C TYR A 99 0.41 -0.56 0.56
N SER A 100 -0.84 -0.88 0.22
CA SER A 100 -1.66 -0.12 -0.73
C SER A 100 -2.47 0.93 0.00
N THR A 101 -2.21 2.21 -0.27
CA THR A 101 -2.91 3.33 0.38
C THR A 101 -4.30 3.57 -0.20
N VAL A 102 -4.51 3.23 -1.45
CA VAL A 102 -5.77 3.33 -2.20
C VAL A 102 -6.23 4.76 -2.46
N ARG A 103 -6.27 5.61 -1.45
CA ARG A 103 -6.84 6.95 -1.51
C ARG A 103 -5.92 7.94 -2.23
N SER A 104 -6.46 8.61 -3.21
CA SER A 104 -5.78 9.62 -4.03
C SER A 104 -6.67 10.81 -4.41
N SER A 105 -7.99 10.67 -4.33
CA SER A 105 -8.91 11.75 -4.65
C SER A 105 -9.07 12.73 -3.50
N GLY A 106 -8.90 14.02 -3.79
CA GLY A 106 -9.06 15.11 -2.84
C GLY A 106 -10.52 15.45 -2.54
N ASN A 107 -11.33 14.47 -2.13
CA ASN A 107 -12.69 14.77 -1.72
C ASN A 107 -12.73 15.36 -0.30
N LYS A 108 -13.85 16.01 0.04
CA LYS A 108 -14.09 16.73 1.29
C LYS A 108 -13.92 15.89 2.58
N TYR A 109 -13.82 14.57 2.46
CA TYR A 109 -13.88 13.63 3.58
C TYR A 109 -12.51 13.11 4.01
N GLY A 110 -11.43 13.61 3.42
CA GLY A 110 -10.06 13.29 3.81
C GLY A 110 -9.62 11.89 3.38
N ILE A 111 -8.77 11.29 4.18
CA ILE A 111 -8.06 10.04 3.85
C ILE A 111 -8.66 8.78 4.49
N GLY A 112 -9.82 8.88 5.12
CA GLY A 112 -10.54 7.73 5.68
C GLY A 112 -9.71 6.89 6.67
N PHE A 113 -9.58 5.60 6.44
CA PHE A 113 -8.82 4.67 7.30
C PHE A 113 -7.35 5.03 7.46
N LEU A 114 -6.79 5.79 6.54
CA LEU A 114 -5.39 6.23 6.61
C LEU A 114 -5.13 7.23 7.74
N LYS A 115 -6.15 7.76 8.40
CA LYS A 115 -6.02 8.58 9.61
C LYS A 115 -5.71 7.74 10.86
N SER A 116 -5.97 6.45 10.85
CA SER A 116 -5.75 5.60 12.00
C SER A 116 -4.27 5.31 12.18
N GLU A 117 -3.64 6.02 13.10
CA GLU A 117 -2.23 5.81 13.47
C GLU A 117 -2.00 4.37 13.93
N ALA A 118 -2.93 3.81 14.70
CA ALA A 118 -2.83 2.43 15.16
C ALA A 118 -2.78 1.43 14.00
N ARG A 119 -3.61 1.61 12.96
CA ARG A 119 -3.60 0.75 11.77
C ARG A 119 -2.33 0.91 10.95
N ILE A 120 -1.85 2.13 10.78
CA ILE A 120 -0.57 2.39 10.09
C ILE A 120 0.57 1.71 10.86
N ASN A 121 0.63 1.87 12.17
CA ASN A 121 1.66 1.24 13.00
C ASN A 121 1.61 -0.29 12.93
N VAL A 122 0.42 -0.89 12.92
CA VAL A 122 0.27 -2.33 12.73
C VAL A 122 0.86 -2.77 11.39
N ALA A 123 0.46 -2.11 10.29
CA ALA A 123 0.96 -2.46 8.96
C ALA A 123 2.49 -2.31 8.88
N PHE A 124 3.03 -1.20 9.35
CA PHE A 124 4.44 -0.87 9.18
C PHE A 124 5.36 -1.68 10.11
N SER A 125 4.91 -2.02 11.31
CA SER A 125 5.69 -2.83 12.25
C SER A 125 5.78 -4.32 11.88
N ARG A 126 5.05 -4.77 10.86
CA ARG A 126 5.05 -6.19 10.43
C ARG A 126 6.15 -6.54 9.42
N ALA A 127 6.81 -5.55 8.82
CA ALA A 127 7.91 -5.78 7.90
C ALA A 127 9.22 -6.06 8.66
N ARG A 128 9.83 -7.22 8.43
CA ARG A 128 11.14 -7.56 9.02
C ARG A 128 12.30 -6.90 8.27
N CYS A 129 12.22 -6.87 6.95
CA CYS A 129 13.32 -6.43 6.08
C CYS A 129 12.96 -5.21 5.25
N LEU A 130 11.80 -5.21 4.61
CA LEU A 130 11.42 -4.18 3.66
C LEU A 130 9.92 -3.87 3.74
N LEU A 131 9.62 -2.58 3.89
CA LEU A 131 8.29 -2.02 3.72
C LEU A 131 8.24 -1.25 2.40
N ILE A 132 7.28 -1.57 1.55
CA ILE A 132 7.01 -0.87 0.29
C ILE A 132 5.64 -0.23 0.38
N ILE A 133 5.59 1.09 0.34
CA ILE A 133 4.33 1.84 0.31
C ILE A 133 4.02 2.18 -1.14
N VAL A 134 2.82 1.89 -1.59
CA VAL A 134 2.33 2.24 -2.93
C VAL A 134 1.16 3.19 -2.80
N GLY A 135 1.30 4.39 -3.38
CA GLY A 135 0.24 5.37 -3.30
C GLY A 135 0.62 6.79 -3.70
N ASP A 136 -0.36 7.67 -3.72
CA ASP A 136 -0.20 9.08 -4.11
C ASP A 136 0.45 9.90 -3.00
N MET A 137 1.76 10.03 -3.08
CA MET A 137 2.55 10.72 -2.07
C MET A 137 2.15 12.20 -1.94
N LYS A 138 1.92 12.91 -3.06
CA LYS A 138 1.54 14.33 -3.01
C LYS A 138 0.18 14.54 -2.37
N PHE A 139 -0.77 13.64 -2.63
CA PHE A 139 -2.08 13.68 -1.99
C PHE A 139 -1.97 13.44 -0.48
N LEU A 140 -1.15 12.49 -0.07
CA LEU A 140 -0.98 12.13 1.34
C LEU A 140 -0.06 13.09 2.10
N ASP A 141 0.81 13.83 1.41
CA ASP A 141 1.66 14.88 2.01
C ASP A 141 0.87 16.16 2.24
N ASN A 142 -0.13 16.08 3.10
CA ASN A 142 -1.04 17.18 3.38
C ASN A 142 -1.24 17.39 4.88
N TYR A 143 -0.53 18.36 5.44
CA TYR A 143 -0.62 18.74 6.85
C TYR A 143 -1.99 19.37 7.24
N LYS A 144 -2.78 19.80 6.28
CA LYS A 144 -4.11 20.38 6.54
C LYS A 144 -5.13 19.30 6.95
N ILE A 145 -4.89 18.04 6.63
CA ILE A 145 -5.75 16.93 7.05
C ILE A 145 -5.42 16.60 8.50
N ARG A 146 -6.34 16.93 9.40
CA ARG A 146 -6.17 16.67 10.83
C ARG A 146 -5.99 15.18 11.11
N GLY A 147 -4.95 14.83 11.86
CA GLY A 147 -4.61 13.46 12.22
C GLY A 147 -3.88 12.67 11.12
N ASN A 148 -3.52 13.31 10.01
CA ASN A 148 -2.73 12.68 8.96
C ASN A 148 -1.26 12.57 9.39
N LYS A 149 -0.74 11.36 9.48
CA LYS A 149 0.66 11.05 9.84
C LYS A 149 1.59 10.86 8.64
N PHE A 150 1.04 10.80 7.44
CA PHE A 150 1.85 10.59 6.23
C PHE A 150 2.90 11.67 5.96
N PRO A 151 2.66 12.97 6.20
CA PRO A 151 3.72 13.97 6.05
C PRO A 151 4.95 13.67 6.89
N GLU A 152 4.79 13.20 8.12
CA GLU A 152 5.90 12.81 9.00
C GLU A 152 6.63 11.58 8.46
N ILE A 153 5.89 10.59 7.95
CA ILE A 153 6.43 9.38 7.34
C ILE A 153 7.22 9.72 6.08
N ILE A 154 6.67 10.58 5.22
CA ILE A 154 7.34 11.02 3.98
C ILE A 154 8.64 11.74 4.31
N LYS A 155 8.61 12.65 5.29
CA LYS A 155 9.81 13.32 5.77
C LYS A 155 10.86 12.33 6.25
N TYR A 156 10.47 11.37 7.08
CA TYR A 156 11.37 10.33 7.56
C TYR A 156 12.02 9.54 6.41
N ILE A 157 11.23 9.12 5.42
CA ILE A 157 11.74 8.38 4.25
C ILE A 157 12.73 9.23 3.45
N THR A 158 12.46 10.52 3.31
CA THR A 158 13.30 11.45 2.55
C THR A 158 14.65 11.70 3.22
N GLU A 159 14.68 11.72 4.56
CA GLU A 159 15.86 12.07 5.36
C GLU A 159 16.66 10.86 5.83
N SER A 160 16.14 9.63 5.71
CA SER A 160 16.76 8.43 6.26
C SER A 160 17.56 7.64 5.24
N GLU A 161 18.77 7.23 5.61
CA GLU A 161 19.58 6.32 4.80
C GLU A 161 18.88 4.96 4.64
N GLY A 162 19.00 4.36 3.46
CA GLY A 162 18.36 3.07 3.14
C GLY A 162 16.87 3.16 2.84
N CYS A 163 16.31 4.37 2.85
CA CYS A 163 14.94 4.64 2.39
C CYS A 163 14.96 5.35 1.04
N ARG A 164 13.95 5.14 0.22
CA ARG A 164 13.86 5.76 -1.10
C ARG A 164 12.43 6.01 -1.58
N ILE A 165 12.29 7.07 -2.37
CA ILE A 165 11.06 7.39 -3.08
C ILE A 165 11.29 7.09 -4.56
N ILE A 166 10.36 6.34 -5.15
CA ILE A 166 10.37 6.00 -6.57
C ILE A 166 9.16 6.70 -7.20
N GLU A 167 9.44 7.63 -8.08
CA GLU A 167 8.42 8.28 -8.91
C GLU A 167 8.53 7.70 -10.33
N LYS A 168 7.45 7.12 -10.81
CA LYS A 168 7.35 6.58 -12.18
C LYS A 168 6.50 7.49 -13.06
#